data_2cabafb700b43a8c5c15e8a510e29968
#
_entry.id   2cabafb700b43a8c5c15e8a510e29968
#
_cell.length_a   1.000
_cell.length_b   1.000
_cell.length_c   1.000
_cell.angle_alpha   90.00
_cell.angle_beta   90.00
_cell.angle_gamma   90.00
#
_symmetry.space_group_name_H-M   'P 1'
#
loop_
_entity.id
_entity.type
_entity.pdbx_description
1 polymer ?
#
loop_
_entity_poly.entity_id
_entity_poly.type
_entity_poly.pdbx_seq_one_letter_code
_entity_poly.pdbx_strand_id
1 'polypeptide(L)'
;MWPVVLRVLAAVLALATPAAGFHSSIKPLSPSLRKELKAGGFWHKGCPVPLSELRVLTVTYRGFDKHNHSGQLIVNANAAPSLARAFHQLYRLHFPIRHMQISDYYGPKSARPADGDVTESFECREAAASPCTGNRTTGSFSMHAYGLAVDINTVENPYVGCGMTHDPAGAKYLNRSKHRPGMVTGRVVSAFRSIGWGWGGAWAGNTKDYQHFSSNGH
;
A
#
# COMPACT_ATOMS: atom_id res chain seq x y z
N MET A 1 -68.88 26.15 -7.46
CA MET A 1 -68.35 24.78 -7.30
C MET A 1 -66.96 24.75 -7.93
N TRP A 2 -65.90 24.80 -7.13
CA TRP A 2 -64.55 24.71 -7.64
C TRP A 2 -63.98 23.30 -7.31
N PRO A 3 -63.29 22.64 -8.24
CA PRO A 3 -62.75 21.31 -7.95
C PRO A 3 -61.47 21.40 -7.10
N VAL A 4 -61.44 20.63 -6.02
CA VAL A 4 -60.25 20.41 -5.19
C VAL A 4 -59.31 19.45 -5.92
N VAL A 5 -58.16 19.94 -6.35
CA VAL A 5 -57.12 19.11 -6.94
C VAL A 5 -56.26 18.52 -5.81
N LEU A 6 -56.41 17.24 -5.56
CA LEU A 6 -55.63 16.48 -4.59
C LEU A 6 -54.23 16.21 -5.21
N ARG A 7 -53.17 16.89 -4.72
CA ARG A 7 -51.79 16.59 -5.11
C ARG A 7 -51.31 15.40 -4.28
N VAL A 8 -51.11 14.26 -4.90
CA VAL A 8 -50.44 13.11 -4.31
C VAL A 8 -48.93 13.35 -4.38
N LEU A 9 -48.31 13.60 -3.27
CA LEU A 9 -46.85 13.62 -3.13
C LEU A 9 -46.35 12.17 -3.08
N ALA A 10 -45.73 11.68 -4.16
CA ALA A 10 -45.01 10.42 -4.16
C ALA A 10 -43.67 10.64 -3.42
N ALA A 11 -43.55 10.11 -2.23
CA ALA A 11 -42.25 10.06 -1.52
C ALA A 11 -41.36 8.99 -2.21
N VAL A 12 -40.33 9.41 -2.90
CA VAL A 12 -39.29 8.53 -3.40
C VAL A 12 -38.40 8.14 -2.21
N LEU A 13 -38.60 6.95 -1.67
CA LEU A 13 -37.64 6.34 -0.73
C LEU A 13 -36.37 6.01 -1.52
N ALA A 14 -35.32 6.80 -1.35
CA ALA A 14 -34.00 6.45 -1.78
C ALA A 14 -33.51 5.27 -0.92
N LEU A 15 -33.50 4.07 -1.47
CA LEU A 15 -32.85 2.91 -0.86
C LEU A 15 -31.36 3.20 -0.81
N ALA A 16 -30.85 3.56 0.38
CA ALA A 16 -29.42 3.64 0.63
C ALA A 16 -28.83 2.24 0.42
N THR A 17 -28.04 2.08 -0.65
CA THR A 17 -27.22 0.87 -0.83
C THR A 17 -26.30 0.75 0.38
N PRO A 18 -26.27 -0.40 1.09
CA PRO A 18 -25.37 -0.57 2.22
C PRO A 18 -23.95 -0.32 1.71
N ALA A 19 -23.18 0.51 2.42
CA ALA A 19 -21.78 0.74 2.11
C ALA A 19 -21.09 -0.63 2.08
N ALA A 20 -20.55 -1.02 0.91
CA ALA A 20 -19.91 -2.32 0.75
C ALA A 20 -18.86 -2.51 1.84
N GLY A 21 -18.95 -3.60 2.61
CA GLY A 21 -18.02 -3.96 3.67
C GLY A 21 -16.62 -4.26 3.11
N PHE A 22 -15.71 -4.68 3.97
CA PHE A 22 -14.39 -5.15 3.55
C PHE A 22 -14.50 -6.44 2.72
N HIS A 23 -13.86 -6.43 1.56
CA HIS A 23 -13.69 -7.60 0.71
C HIS A 23 -12.21 -7.83 0.41
N SER A 24 -11.81 -9.08 0.25
CA SER A 24 -10.48 -9.44 -0.23
C SER A 24 -10.55 -10.63 -1.18
N SER A 25 -9.63 -10.67 -2.14
CA SER A 25 -9.42 -11.83 -3.00
C SER A 25 -7.95 -12.04 -3.31
N ILE A 26 -7.56 -13.28 -3.53
CA ILE A 26 -6.19 -13.68 -3.85
C ILE A 26 -6.25 -14.47 -5.15
N LYS A 27 -5.55 -13.98 -6.19
CA LYS A 27 -5.54 -14.61 -7.51
C LYS A 27 -4.12 -14.78 -8.04
N PRO A 28 -3.84 -15.81 -8.86
CA PRO A 28 -2.58 -15.88 -9.61
C PRO A 28 -2.40 -14.65 -10.51
N LEU A 29 -1.14 -14.33 -10.83
CA LEU A 29 -0.84 -13.30 -11.83
C LEU A 29 -1.37 -13.75 -13.19
N SER A 30 -2.10 -12.84 -13.89
CA SER A 30 -2.52 -13.08 -15.26
C SER A 30 -1.31 -13.16 -16.22
N PRO A 31 -1.45 -13.82 -17.40
CA PRO A 31 -0.37 -13.84 -18.41
C PRO A 31 0.07 -12.43 -18.84
N SER A 32 -0.89 -11.48 -18.98
CA SER A 32 -0.58 -10.07 -19.32
C SER A 32 0.27 -9.42 -18.23
N LEU A 33 -0.14 -9.52 -16.97
CA LEU A 33 0.59 -8.93 -15.84
C LEU A 33 2.00 -9.52 -15.70
N ARG A 34 2.18 -10.82 -15.91
CA ARG A 34 3.52 -11.45 -15.95
C ARG A 34 4.40 -10.86 -17.04
N LYS A 35 3.83 -10.57 -18.22
CA LYS A 35 4.54 -9.93 -19.34
C LYS A 35 4.91 -8.49 -18.97
N GLU A 36 4.00 -7.75 -18.38
CA GLU A 36 4.21 -6.36 -17.95
C GLU A 36 5.33 -6.26 -16.89
N LEU A 37 5.32 -7.12 -15.87
CA LEU A 37 6.38 -7.15 -14.84
C LEU A 37 7.75 -7.41 -15.44
N LYS A 38 7.85 -8.30 -16.43
CA LYS A 38 9.11 -8.56 -17.14
C LYS A 38 9.53 -7.38 -18.01
N ALA A 39 8.60 -6.81 -18.78
CA ALA A 39 8.87 -5.69 -19.66
C ALA A 39 9.28 -4.41 -18.92
N GLY A 40 8.68 -4.17 -17.73
CA GLY A 40 8.99 -3.06 -16.86
C GLY A 40 10.25 -3.25 -15.99
N GLY A 41 10.88 -4.43 -16.05
CA GLY A 41 12.06 -4.73 -15.22
C GLY A 41 11.76 -5.06 -13.75
N PHE A 42 10.48 -5.10 -13.36
CA PHE A 42 10.08 -5.42 -11.99
C PHE A 42 10.32 -6.89 -11.62
N TRP A 43 10.42 -7.76 -12.64
CA TRP A 43 10.86 -9.12 -12.47
C TRP A 43 11.81 -9.52 -13.61
N HIS A 44 12.94 -10.15 -13.28
CA HIS A 44 13.95 -10.64 -14.23
C HIS A 44 14.52 -11.99 -13.77
N LYS A 45 15.29 -12.66 -14.64
CA LYS A 45 16.03 -13.87 -14.27
C LYS A 45 17.03 -13.52 -13.16
N GLY A 46 17.02 -14.28 -12.08
CA GLY A 46 17.83 -14.03 -10.87
C GLY A 46 17.05 -13.46 -9.71
N CYS A 47 15.77 -13.07 -9.90
CA CYS A 47 14.89 -12.75 -8.79
C CYS A 47 14.75 -13.94 -7.83
N PRO A 48 14.66 -13.69 -6.51
CA PRO A 48 14.63 -14.76 -5.51
C PRO A 48 13.35 -15.59 -5.53
N VAL A 49 12.26 -15.07 -6.15
CA VAL A 49 11.00 -15.80 -6.30
C VAL A 49 10.55 -15.87 -7.76
N PRO A 50 10.03 -17.00 -8.23
CA PRO A 50 9.41 -17.10 -9.53
C PRO A 50 8.04 -16.42 -9.54
N LEU A 51 7.60 -15.94 -10.71
CA LEU A 51 6.26 -15.33 -10.89
C LEU A 51 5.10 -16.28 -10.52
N SER A 52 5.33 -17.60 -10.47
CA SER A 52 4.33 -18.59 -10.06
C SER A 52 4.01 -18.54 -8.56
N GLU A 53 4.93 -18.02 -7.74
CA GLU A 53 4.76 -17.85 -6.29
C GLU A 53 4.17 -16.50 -5.91
N LEU A 54 3.94 -15.61 -6.87
CA LEU A 54 3.31 -14.32 -6.62
C LEU A 54 1.79 -14.39 -6.86
N ARG A 55 1.08 -13.52 -6.13
CA ARG A 55 -0.39 -13.38 -6.22
C ARG A 55 -0.75 -11.91 -6.31
N VAL A 56 -1.84 -11.63 -7.01
CA VAL A 56 -2.56 -10.36 -6.84
C VAL A 56 -3.45 -10.51 -5.62
N LEU A 57 -3.15 -9.74 -4.60
CA LEU A 57 -4.02 -9.52 -3.45
C LEU A 57 -4.87 -8.28 -3.73
N THR A 58 -6.18 -8.45 -3.81
CA THR A 58 -7.15 -7.34 -3.89
C THR A 58 -7.79 -7.16 -2.53
N VAL A 59 -7.90 -5.93 -2.05
CA VAL A 59 -8.52 -5.60 -0.76
C VAL A 59 -9.35 -4.32 -0.86
N THR A 60 -10.41 -4.22 -0.05
CA THR A 60 -11.07 -2.94 0.20
C THR A 60 -10.23 -2.10 1.15
N TYR A 61 -10.04 -0.82 0.83
CA TYR A 61 -9.38 0.14 1.71
C TYR A 61 -10.20 1.44 1.85
N ARG A 62 -9.87 2.23 2.85
CA ARG A 62 -10.44 3.57 3.05
C ARG A 62 -9.54 4.60 2.37
N GLY A 63 -10.10 5.42 1.48
CA GLY A 63 -9.38 6.52 0.86
C GLY A 63 -9.30 7.76 1.75
N PHE A 64 -8.46 8.73 1.37
CA PHE A 64 -8.41 10.05 1.99
C PHE A 64 -9.70 10.84 1.80
N ASP A 65 -10.47 10.54 0.78
CA ASP A 65 -11.83 11.05 0.51
C ASP A 65 -12.90 10.44 1.42
N LYS A 66 -12.50 9.56 2.34
CA LYS A 66 -13.37 8.83 3.27
C LYS A 66 -14.34 7.86 2.58
N HIS A 67 -14.10 7.49 1.33
CA HIS A 67 -14.83 6.45 0.62
C HIS A 67 -14.08 5.12 0.61
N ASN A 68 -14.80 4.03 0.33
CA ASN A 68 -14.22 2.72 0.15
C ASN A 68 -13.74 2.58 -1.29
N HIS A 69 -12.53 2.08 -1.44
CA HIS A 69 -11.89 1.77 -2.72
C HIS A 69 -11.45 0.32 -2.76
N SER A 70 -11.21 -0.20 -3.96
CA SER A 70 -10.58 -1.49 -4.17
C SER A 70 -9.13 -1.24 -4.56
N GLY A 71 -8.18 -1.86 -3.85
CA GLY A 71 -6.75 -1.77 -4.12
C GLY A 71 -6.15 -3.12 -4.45
N GLN A 72 -4.98 -3.12 -5.10
CA GLN A 72 -4.29 -4.33 -5.51
C GLN A 72 -2.80 -4.26 -5.22
N LEU A 73 -2.26 -5.35 -4.68
CA LEU A 73 -0.84 -5.55 -4.43
C LEU A 73 -0.37 -6.85 -5.08
N ILE A 74 0.88 -6.90 -5.51
CA ILE A 74 1.54 -8.15 -5.90
C ILE A 74 2.38 -8.62 -4.72
N VAL A 75 2.03 -9.78 -4.17
CA VAL A 75 2.60 -10.30 -2.92
C VAL A 75 2.97 -11.77 -3.06
N ASN A 76 3.82 -12.30 -2.18
CA ASN A 76 4.09 -13.73 -2.09
C ASN A 76 2.82 -14.51 -1.74
N ALA A 77 2.63 -15.67 -2.37
CA ALA A 77 1.46 -16.52 -2.15
C ALA A 77 1.25 -16.90 -0.68
N ASN A 78 2.34 -17.15 0.04
CA ASN A 78 2.30 -17.52 1.46
C ASN A 78 1.94 -16.35 2.37
N ALA A 79 2.26 -15.12 1.96
CA ALA A 79 1.96 -13.91 2.73
C ALA A 79 0.55 -13.34 2.46
N ALA A 80 -0.03 -13.63 1.29
CA ALA A 80 -1.28 -13.02 0.85
C ALA A 80 -2.45 -13.16 1.85
N PRO A 81 -2.71 -14.34 2.48
CA PRO A 81 -3.81 -14.46 3.44
C PRO A 81 -3.59 -13.65 4.72
N SER A 82 -2.36 -13.57 5.22
CA SER A 82 -2.04 -12.78 6.42
C SER A 82 -2.09 -11.28 6.13
N LEU A 83 -1.59 -10.85 4.97
CA LEU A 83 -1.71 -9.45 4.53
C LEU A 83 -3.17 -9.02 4.37
N ALA A 84 -4.05 -9.87 3.82
CA ALA A 84 -5.48 -9.59 3.77
C ALA A 84 -6.06 -9.31 5.17
N ARG A 85 -5.62 -10.03 6.22
CA ARG A 85 -6.03 -9.77 7.61
C ARG A 85 -5.48 -8.44 8.14
N ALA A 86 -4.23 -8.09 7.83
CA ALA A 86 -3.65 -6.81 8.22
C ALA A 86 -4.42 -5.64 7.56
N PHE A 87 -4.68 -5.70 6.26
CA PHE A 87 -5.47 -4.69 5.55
C PHE A 87 -6.92 -4.60 6.05
N HIS A 88 -7.53 -5.73 6.47
CA HIS A 88 -8.84 -5.69 7.14
C HIS A 88 -8.78 -4.88 8.45
N GLN A 89 -7.71 -5.02 9.23
CA GLN A 89 -7.53 -4.19 10.42
C GLN A 89 -7.35 -2.71 10.06
N LEU A 90 -6.56 -2.36 9.05
CA LEU A 90 -6.43 -0.97 8.57
C LEU A 90 -7.79 -0.39 8.13
N TYR A 91 -8.59 -1.18 7.42
CA TYR A 91 -9.95 -0.80 7.03
C TYR A 91 -10.84 -0.50 8.26
N ARG A 92 -10.80 -1.36 9.28
CA ARG A 92 -11.54 -1.15 10.55
C ARG A 92 -11.06 0.07 11.33
N LEU A 93 -9.76 0.41 11.24
CA LEU A 93 -9.18 1.62 11.82
C LEU A 93 -9.53 2.89 11.03
N HIS A 94 -10.22 2.76 9.91
CA HIS A 94 -10.44 3.83 8.93
C HIS A 94 -9.13 4.51 8.52
N PHE A 95 -8.03 3.74 8.48
CA PHE A 95 -6.72 4.26 8.07
C PHE A 95 -6.77 4.60 6.58
N PRO A 96 -6.51 5.86 6.19
CA PRO A 96 -6.60 6.25 4.80
C PRO A 96 -5.39 5.81 4.00
N ILE A 97 -5.64 5.19 2.85
CA ILE A 97 -4.63 4.88 1.84
C ILE A 97 -4.91 5.74 0.61
N ARG A 98 -3.87 6.29 -0.02
CA ARG A 98 -4.02 7.23 -1.12
C ARG A 98 -4.13 6.51 -2.46
N HIS A 99 -3.14 5.73 -2.81
CA HIS A 99 -3.05 4.99 -4.07
C HIS A 99 -2.59 3.55 -3.78
N MET A 100 -3.29 2.58 -4.36
CA MET A 100 -2.96 1.15 -4.19
C MET A 100 -3.46 0.35 -5.40
N GLN A 101 -3.14 0.79 -6.61
CA GLN A 101 -3.43 0.04 -7.83
C GLN A 101 -2.14 -0.52 -8.42
N ILE A 102 -2.23 -1.65 -9.10
CA ILE A 102 -1.10 -2.22 -9.83
C ILE A 102 -0.54 -1.21 -10.84
N SER A 103 -1.41 -0.44 -11.50
CA SER A 103 -1.02 0.61 -12.45
C SER A 103 -0.25 1.77 -11.83
N ASP A 104 -0.49 2.07 -10.55
CA ASP A 104 0.15 3.20 -9.85
C ASP A 104 1.65 2.98 -9.71
N TYR A 105 2.09 1.74 -9.63
CA TYR A 105 3.49 1.38 -9.48
C TYR A 105 4.09 0.69 -10.72
N TYR A 106 3.40 -0.34 -11.28
CA TYR A 106 3.93 -1.14 -12.40
C TYR A 106 3.52 -0.62 -13.77
N GLY A 107 2.58 0.30 -13.84
CA GLY A 107 2.15 0.94 -15.08
C GLY A 107 3.20 1.87 -15.69
N PRO A 108 2.93 2.40 -16.88
CA PRO A 108 3.79 3.39 -17.49
C PRO A 108 3.92 4.65 -16.60
N LYS A 109 5.04 5.36 -16.70
CA LYS A 109 5.30 6.56 -15.87
C LYS A 109 4.15 7.59 -15.92
N SER A 110 3.47 7.69 -17.06
CA SER A 110 2.32 8.58 -17.25
C SER A 110 1.06 8.18 -16.47
N ALA A 111 0.98 6.92 -16.00
CA ALA A 111 -0.13 6.42 -15.20
C ALA A 111 0.16 6.49 -13.68
N ARG A 112 1.38 6.87 -13.30
CA ARG A 112 1.74 7.00 -11.88
C ARG A 112 1.07 8.23 -11.27
N PRO A 113 0.68 8.16 -9.99
CA PRO A 113 0.11 9.31 -9.28
C PRO A 113 1.02 10.53 -9.35
N ALA A 114 0.44 11.70 -9.65
CA ALA A 114 1.21 12.95 -9.80
C ALA A 114 1.81 13.44 -8.47
N ASP A 115 1.27 13.02 -7.34
CA ASP A 115 1.78 13.31 -6.00
C ASP A 115 2.94 12.39 -5.59
N GLY A 116 3.26 11.37 -6.40
CA GLY A 116 4.31 10.41 -6.15
C GLY A 116 4.00 9.39 -5.05
N ASP A 117 2.82 9.48 -4.43
CA ASP A 117 2.44 8.58 -3.34
C ASP A 117 1.94 7.24 -3.87
N VAL A 118 2.43 6.16 -3.29
CA VAL A 118 1.98 4.80 -3.61
C VAL A 118 1.92 3.93 -2.36
N THR A 119 1.08 2.89 -2.42
CA THR A 119 1.15 1.72 -1.55
C THR A 119 1.44 0.54 -2.44
N GLU A 120 2.60 -0.10 -2.23
CA GLU A 120 3.15 -1.11 -3.13
C GLU A 120 3.79 -2.28 -2.37
N SER A 121 4.19 -3.35 -3.08
CA SER A 121 4.80 -4.53 -2.45
C SER A 121 5.95 -5.11 -3.27
N PHE A 122 5.66 -5.95 -4.27
CA PHE A 122 6.69 -6.69 -4.98
C PHE A 122 7.53 -5.81 -5.90
N GLU A 123 8.84 -5.84 -5.74
CA GLU A 123 9.82 -5.34 -6.71
C GLU A 123 11.13 -6.12 -6.56
N CYS A 124 11.58 -6.74 -7.66
CA CYS A 124 12.83 -7.48 -7.69
C CYS A 124 14.04 -6.53 -7.76
N ARG A 125 14.49 -6.06 -6.63
CA ARG A 125 15.63 -5.15 -6.47
C ARG A 125 16.44 -5.44 -5.21
N GLU A 126 17.64 -4.93 -5.16
CA GLU A 126 18.41 -4.87 -3.92
C GLU A 126 17.76 -3.92 -2.90
N ALA A 127 18.13 -4.08 -1.65
CA ALA A 127 17.71 -3.16 -0.60
C ALA A 127 18.21 -1.73 -0.90
N ALA A 128 17.31 -0.75 -0.74
CA ALA A 128 17.64 0.65 -0.96
C ALA A 128 18.73 1.11 0.02
N ALA A 129 19.68 1.89 -0.49
CA ALA A 129 20.70 2.49 0.35
C ALA A 129 20.09 3.48 1.35
N SER A 130 20.63 3.53 2.56
CA SER A 130 20.26 4.55 3.53
C SER A 130 20.58 5.95 2.98
N PRO A 131 19.70 6.96 3.16
CA PRO A 131 20.05 8.35 2.88
C PRO A 131 21.30 8.84 3.62
N CYS A 132 21.70 8.17 4.71
CA CYS A 132 22.95 8.47 5.43
C CYS A 132 24.22 8.01 4.70
N THR A 133 24.14 6.98 3.86
CA THR A 133 25.30 6.30 3.27
C THR A 133 25.49 6.59 1.79
N GLY A 134 24.67 7.47 1.22
CA GLY A 134 24.64 7.70 -0.23
C GLY A 134 24.08 6.49 -0.98
N ASN A 135 24.50 6.28 -2.23
CA ASN A 135 23.95 5.26 -3.11
C ASN A 135 24.57 3.86 -2.94
N ARG A 136 25.10 3.52 -1.78
CA ARG A 136 25.69 2.19 -1.54
C ARG A 136 24.61 1.20 -1.13
N THR A 137 24.27 0.27 -2.00
CA THR A 137 23.43 -0.88 -1.68
C THR A 137 24.21 -1.92 -0.88
N THR A 138 23.51 -2.82 -0.19
CA THR A 138 24.11 -3.90 0.60
C THR A 138 24.52 -5.10 -0.26
N GLY A 139 24.14 -5.12 -1.56
CA GLY A 139 24.27 -6.28 -2.44
C GLY A 139 23.28 -7.42 -2.10
N SER A 140 22.34 -7.18 -1.20
CA SER A 140 21.32 -8.14 -0.79
C SER A 140 19.96 -7.74 -1.34
N PHE A 141 19.13 -8.72 -1.71
CA PHE A 141 17.76 -8.46 -2.13
C PHE A 141 16.93 -7.86 -0.99
N SER A 142 16.14 -6.84 -1.33
CA SER A 142 15.08 -6.33 -0.47
C SER A 142 14.00 -7.39 -0.22
N MET A 143 13.29 -7.29 0.90
CA MET A 143 12.10 -8.13 1.15
C MET A 143 10.98 -7.89 0.13
N HIS A 144 10.97 -6.75 -0.55
CA HIS A 144 10.13 -6.51 -1.73
C HIS A 144 10.41 -7.53 -2.85
N ALA A 145 11.67 -7.91 -3.07
CA ALA A 145 12.03 -8.90 -4.10
C ALA A 145 11.47 -10.30 -3.83
N TYR A 146 11.12 -10.58 -2.59
CA TYR A 146 10.44 -11.82 -2.18
C TYR A 146 8.90 -11.70 -2.17
N GLY A 147 8.34 -10.50 -2.39
CA GLY A 147 6.93 -10.20 -2.18
C GLY A 147 6.51 -10.32 -0.71
N LEU A 148 7.46 -10.11 0.20
CA LEU A 148 7.34 -10.23 1.66
C LEU A 148 7.53 -8.89 2.38
N ALA A 149 7.36 -7.79 1.67
CA ALA A 149 7.30 -6.43 2.20
C ALA A 149 6.13 -5.66 1.59
N VAL A 150 5.66 -4.64 2.29
CA VAL A 150 4.67 -3.66 1.82
C VAL A 150 5.11 -2.28 2.29
N ASP A 151 5.14 -1.33 1.37
CA ASP A 151 5.28 0.09 1.66
C ASP A 151 3.89 0.75 1.61
N ILE A 152 3.56 1.57 2.59
CA ILE A 152 2.24 2.19 2.73
C ILE A 152 2.35 3.69 2.72
N ASN A 153 1.62 4.36 1.79
CA ASN A 153 1.57 5.81 1.66
C ASN A 153 2.99 6.40 1.73
N THR A 154 3.79 6.16 0.70
CA THR A 154 5.23 6.44 0.68
C THR A 154 5.57 7.89 0.95
N VAL A 155 4.68 8.83 0.60
CA VAL A 155 4.83 10.25 0.90
C VAL A 155 4.54 10.56 2.36
N GLU A 156 3.43 10.03 2.94
CA GLU A 156 3.09 10.24 4.35
C GLU A 156 4.04 9.49 5.30
N ASN A 157 4.78 8.51 4.79
CA ASN A 157 5.67 7.66 5.59
C ASN A 157 7.05 7.52 4.91
N PRO A 158 7.80 8.61 4.78
CA PRO A 158 9.03 8.61 4.00
C PRO A 158 10.11 7.68 4.57
N TYR A 159 10.97 7.18 3.67
CA TYR A 159 12.25 6.60 4.03
C TYR A 159 13.21 7.72 4.44
N VAL A 160 13.75 7.64 5.65
CA VAL A 160 14.53 8.70 6.29
C VAL A 160 15.89 8.18 6.71
N GLY A 161 16.94 8.92 6.42
CA GLY A 161 18.27 8.70 6.95
C GLY A 161 18.90 10.01 7.37
N CYS A 162 19.50 10.05 8.56
CA CYS A 162 20.19 11.24 9.09
C CYS A 162 19.31 12.51 9.08
N GLY A 163 18.01 12.34 9.36
CA GLY A 163 17.05 13.45 9.41
C GLY A 163 16.57 13.95 8.04
N MET A 164 16.96 13.28 6.94
CA MET A 164 16.60 13.65 5.57
C MET A 164 15.80 12.54 4.88
N THR A 165 15.04 12.93 3.86
CA THR A 165 14.44 12.01 2.90
C THR A 165 14.81 12.43 1.49
N HIS A 166 14.90 11.47 0.57
CA HIS A 166 15.10 11.75 -0.85
C HIS A 166 13.82 12.20 -1.57
N ASP A 167 12.66 12.00 -0.94
CA ASP A 167 11.38 12.46 -1.47
C ASP A 167 11.02 13.84 -0.89
N PRO A 168 11.08 14.94 -1.69
CA PRO A 168 10.70 16.28 -1.23
C PRO A 168 9.26 16.35 -0.74
N ALA A 169 8.32 15.58 -1.32
CA ALA A 169 6.92 15.55 -0.90
C ALA A 169 6.78 14.97 0.51
N GLY A 170 7.67 14.06 0.91
CA GLY A 170 7.73 13.45 2.25
C GLY A 170 8.29 14.36 3.33
N ALA A 171 8.98 15.45 2.97
CA ALA A 171 9.67 16.32 3.95
C ALA A 171 8.75 16.87 5.06
N LYS A 172 7.50 17.20 4.73
CA LYS A 172 6.50 17.69 5.70
C LYS A 172 6.07 16.64 6.73
N TYR A 173 6.40 15.35 6.51
CA TYR A 173 6.07 14.23 7.38
C TYR A 173 7.25 13.72 8.22
N LEU A 174 8.42 14.35 8.14
CA LEU A 174 9.59 14.02 8.96
C LEU A 174 9.31 14.18 10.47
N ASN A 175 8.51 15.19 10.84
CA ASN A 175 8.09 15.36 12.21
C ASN A 175 6.96 14.41 12.59
N ARG A 176 7.31 13.24 13.14
CA ARG A 176 6.38 12.18 13.52
C ARG A 176 5.53 12.49 14.76
N SER A 177 5.83 13.55 15.51
CA SER A 177 5.01 14.00 16.65
C SER A 177 3.75 14.76 16.19
N LYS A 178 3.77 15.33 15.00
CA LYS A 178 2.61 15.99 14.38
C LYS A 178 1.85 15.00 13.49
N HIS A 179 0.96 14.24 14.12
CA HIS A 179 0.17 13.24 13.38
C HIS A 179 -0.71 13.90 12.31
N ARG A 180 -0.67 13.30 11.11
CA ARG A 180 -1.50 13.67 9.95
C ARG A 180 -2.17 12.41 9.39
N PRO A 181 -3.30 12.53 8.68
CA PRO A 181 -3.90 11.39 8.00
C PRO A 181 -2.87 10.65 7.12
N GLY A 182 -2.98 9.31 7.07
CA GLY A 182 -2.09 8.46 6.27
C GLY A 182 -0.75 8.13 6.90
N MET A 183 -0.34 8.82 7.98
CA MET A 183 0.88 8.47 8.71
C MET A 183 0.69 7.19 9.51
N VAL A 184 1.68 6.29 9.42
CA VAL A 184 1.74 5.06 10.24
C VAL A 184 1.81 5.43 11.71
N THR A 185 0.89 4.85 12.49
CA THR A 185 0.79 5.00 13.94
C THR A 185 0.95 3.65 14.64
N GLY A 186 1.02 3.63 15.97
CA GLY A 186 1.09 2.40 16.75
C GLY A 186 -0.05 1.41 16.45
N ARG A 187 -1.24 1.87 16.07
CA ARG A 187 -2.37 1.01 15.68
C ARG A 187 -2.10 0.30 14.34
N VAL A 188 -1.52 1.01 13.37
CA VAL A 188 -1.11 0.42 12.07
C VAL A 188 0.01 -0.58 12.29
N VAL A 189 1.03 -0.23 13.09
CA VAL A 189 2.11 -1.15 13.47
C VAL A 189 1.56 -2.41 14.14
N SER A 190 0.57 -2.27 15.03
CA SER A 190 -0.06 -3.43 15.70
C SER A 190 -0.79 -4.34 14.72
N ALA A 191 -1.41 -3.79 13.67
CA ALA A 191 -2.06 -4.60 12.63
C ALA A 191 -1.05 -5.51 11.89
N PHE A 192 0.11 -4.99 11.52
CA PHE A 192 1.16 -5.78 10.88
C PHE A 192 1.87 -6.72 11.87
N ARG A 193 2.11 -6.27 13.09
CA ARG A 193 2.68 -7.14 14.14
C ARG A 193 1.79 -8.35 14.43
N SER A 194 0.47 -8.22 14.33
CA SER A 194 -0.47 -9.33 14.55
C SER A 194 -0.34 -10.45 13.52
N ILE A 195 0.32 -10.20 12.40
CA ILE A 195 0.64 -11.19 11.36
C ILE A 195 2.13 -11.57 11.35
N GLY A 196 2.90 -11.15 12.37
CA GLY A 196 4.31 -11.46 12.53
C GLY A 196 5.27 -10.54 11.75
N TRP A 197 4.77 -9.40 11.20
CA TRP A 197 5.60 -8.47 10.43
C TRP A 197 6.15 -7.35 11.28
N GLY A 198 7.42 -6.99 11.02
CA GLY A 198 8.08 -5.84 11.64
C GLY A 198 7.90 -4.56 10.83
N TRP A 199 8.29 -3.45 11.43
CA TRP A 199 8.16 -2.09 10.88
C TRP A 199 9.50 -1.38 10.79
N GLY A 200 9.86 -0.83 9.63
CA GLY A 200 11.10 -0.11 9.39
C GLY A 200 11.28 1.17 10.21
N GLY A 201 10.18 1.77 10.67
CA GLY A 201 10.24 2.90 11.61
C GLY A 201 10.79 2.54 13.00
N ALA A 202 10.89 1.24 13.33
CA ALA A 202 11.48 0.74 14.57
C ALA A 202 12.96 0.36 14.43
N TRP A 203 13.58 0.48 13.25
CA TRP A 203 14.98 0.14 13.06
C TRP A 203 15.89 0.93 14.00
N ALA A 204 16.99 0.32 14.42
CA ALA A 204 18.01 1.00 15.23
C ALA A 204 18.74 2.08 14.41
N GLY A 205 19.39 3.02 15.11
CA GLY A 205 20.19 4.06 14.49
C GLY A 205 19.38 5.16 13.78
N ASN A 206 20.03 5.84 12.84
CA ASN A 206 19.51 7.06 12.21
C ASN A 206 18.74 6.83 10.91
N THR A 207 18.58 5.58 10.50
CA THR A 207 17.78 5.20 9.32
C THR A 207 16.44 4.64 9.79
N LYS A 208 15.37 5.22 9.27
CA LYS A 208 13.97 4.81 9.55
C LYS A 208 13.21 4.69 8.25
N ASP A 209 12.57 3.58 8.04
CA ASP A 209 11.68 3.40 6.91
C ASP A 209 10.23 3.35 7.40
N TYR A 210 9.60 4.52 7.43
CA TYR A 210 8.27 4.66 8.04
C TYR A 210 7.16 4.01 7.21
N GLN A 211 7.36 3.83 5.90
CA GLN A 211 6.41 3.16 5.00
C GLN A 211 6.48 1.64 5.13
N HIS A 212 7.68 1.09 5.44
CA HIS A 212 8.05 -0.29 5.25
C HIS A 212 7.57 -1.23 6.34
N PHE A 213 6.87 -2.28 5.93
CA PHE A 213 6.55 -3.44 6.74
C PHE A 213 7.05 -4.70 6.04
N SER A 214 7.72 -5.59 6.75
CA SER A 214 8.24 -6.83 6.17
C SER A 214 8.17 -8.01 7.12
N SER A 215 8.21 -9.23 6.57
CA SER A 215 8.11 -10.46 7.34
C SER A 215 9.31 -10.72 8.27
N ASN A 216 10.47 -10.11 8.01
CA ASN A 216 11.66 -10.18 8.87
C ASN A 216 11.95 -8.88 9.63
N GLY A 217 11.17 -7.81 9.39
CA GLY A 217 11.33 -6.50 10.01
C GLY A 217 12.38 -5.60 9.38
N HIS A 218 13.00 -6.02 8.23
CA HIS A 218 14.03 -5.29 7.50
C HIS A 218 13.77 -5.23 6.01
#